data_f1ea869edbdfd4dc6bdc645cbf4c3c29
#
_entry.id   f1ea869edbdfd4dc6bdc645cbf4c3c29
#
_cell.length_a   1.000
_cell.length_b   1.000
_cell.length_c   1.000
_cell.angle_alpha   90.00
_cell.angle_beta   90.00
_cell.angle_gamma   90.00
#
_symmetry.space_group_name_H-M   'P 1'
#
loop_
_entity.id
_entity.type
_entity.pdbx_description
1 polymer ?
#
loop_
_entity_poly.entity_id
_entity_poly.type
_entity_poly.pdbx_seq_one_letter_code
_entity_poly.pdbx_strand_id
1 'polypeptide(L)'
;GTAGHVDHGKTVLVKALTGTDTDRLAEEKRRGITIEPGFARLDWPDGTQAGIVDVPGHEKFIKNMLAGAGGIDLAMLVIAADEGVMPQTVEHLDILSLLGVQGGLVVLTKAELVDDDWLEFVRRQALELTEGTFLEGTPILAVSAVTGQGIPELRDALYRLVQEAREKSALAPFRLPIDRVFSVDGFGTVVTGT
;
A
#
# COMPACT_ATOMS: atom_id res chain seq x y z
N GLY A 1 2.75 1.92 2.89
CA GLY A 1 2.70 0.86 1.87
C GLY A 1 1.29 0.46 1.52
N THR A 2 1.09 -0.16 0.35
CA THR A 2 -0.20 -0.75 -0.03
C THR A 2 -0.36 -2.14 0.57
N ALA A 3 -1.60 -2.59 0.78
CA ALA A 3 -1.95 -3.94 1.20
C ALA A 3 -3.34 -4.29 0.63
N GLY A 4 -3.65 -5.57 0.45
CA GLY A 4 -4.95 -6.01 -0.04
C GLY A 4 -4.84 -7.04 -1.17
N HIS A 5 -5.99 -7.56 -1.58
CA HIS A 5 -6.12 -8.67 -2.52
C HIS A 5 -5.48 -8.38 -3.90
N VAL A 6 -5.17 -9.44 -4.66
CA VAL A 6 -4.80 -9.33 -6.07
C VAL A 6 -5.95 -8.67 -6.85
N ASP A 7 -5.65 -7.92 -7.90
CA ASP A 7 -6.61 -7.21 -8.75
C ASP A 7 -7.48 -6.13 -8.05
N HIS A 8 -7.25 -5.84 -6.78
CA HIS A 8 -7.89 -4.72 -6.07
C HIS A 8 -7.34 -3.33 -6.46
N GLY A 9 -6.49 -3.26 -7.48
CA GLY A 9 -6.05 -1.99 -8.07
C GLY A 9 -4.97 -1.24 -7.30
N LYS A 10 -4.16 -1.91 -6.45
CA LYS A 10 -3.07 -1.28 -5.67
C LYS A 10 -2.11 -0.50 -6.55
N THR A 11 -1.53 -1.14 -7.56
CA THR A 11 -0.59 -0.54 -8.52
C THR A 11 -1.20 0.63 -9.30
N VAL A 12 -2.46 0.47 -9.74
CA VAL A 12 -3.19 1.52 -10.46
C VAL A 12 -3.46 2.72 -9.55
N LEU A 13 -3.78 2.48 -8.27
CA LEU A 13 -3.94 3.51 -7.25
C LEU A 13 -2.64 4.27 -7.01
N VAL A 14 -1.52 3.57 -6.83
CA VAL A 14 -0.19 4.19 -6.67
C VAL A 14 0.15 5.05 -7.87
N LYS A 15 -0.12 4.56 -9.08
CA LYS A 15 0.09 5.32 -10.32
C LYS A 15 -0.79 6.57 -10.39
N ALA A 16 -2.06 6.50 -9.97
CA ALA A 16 -2.95 7.66 -9.92
C ALA A 16 -2.48 8.72 -8.91
N LEU A 17 -1.91 8.29 -7.77
CA LEU A 17 -1.40 9.19 -6.73
C LEU A 17 -0.07 9.86 -7.11
N THR A 18 0.84 9.13 -7.79
CA THR A 18 2.25 9.53 -7.95
C THR A 18 2.67 9.77 -9.40
N GLY A 19 1.87 9.31 -10.37
CA GLY A 19 2.26 9.27 -11.78
C GLY A 19 3.25 8.14 -12.14
N THR A 20 3.73 7.37 -11.16
CA THR A 20 4.75 6.33 -11.33
C THR A 20 4.10 4.95 -11.47
N ASP A 21 4.45 4.22 -12.51
CA ASP A 21 4.09 2.82 -12.70
C ASP A 21 5.09 1.94 -11.94
N THR A 22 4.63 1.24 -10.90
CA THR A 22 5.47 0.43 -10.02
C THR A 22 5.78 -0.95 -10.59
N ASP A 23 5.00 -1.44 -11.56
CA ASP A 23 5.28 -2.70 -12.25
C ASP A 23 6.42 -2.53 -13.26
N ARG A 24 7.58 -3.10 -12.93
CA ARG A 24 8.82 -2.96 -13.73
C ARG A 24 9.13 -4.17 -14.58
N LEU A 25 8.73 -5.36 -14.12
CA LEU A 25 9.02 -6.59 -14.83
C LEU A 25 8.11 -6.77 -16.04
N ALA A 26 8.66 -7.24 -17.15
CA ALA A 26 7.87 -7.56 -18.34
C ALA A 26 6.78 -8.62 -18.05
N GLU A 27 7.04 -9.49 -17.09
CA GLU A 27 6.10 -10.51 -16.66
C GLU A 27 4.93 -9.94 -15.87
N GLU A 28 5.16 -8.94 -14.99
CA GLU A 28 4.12 -8.20 -14.28
C GLU A 28 3.16 -7.54 -15.27
N LYS A 29 3.70 -6.81 -16.24
CA LYS A 29 2.92 -6.14 -17.30
C LYS A 29 2.15 -7.12 -18.17
N ARG A 30 2.71 -8.29 -18.45
CA ARG A 30 2.05 -9.32 -19.26
C ARG A 30 0.93 -10.03 -18.50
N ARG A 31 1.09 -10.24 -17.20
CA ARG A 31 0.14 -10.94 -16.34
C ARG A 31 -0.86 -10.01 -15.66
N GLY A 32 -0.56 -8.71 -15.58
CA GLY A 32 -1.34 -7.73 -14.85
C GLY A 32 -1.24 -7.89 -13.32
N ILE A 33 -0.20 -8.58 -12.81
CA ILE A 33 -0.02 -8.81 -11.37
C ILE A 33 1.37 -8.39 -10.93
N THR A 34 1.46 -7.70 -9.79
CA THR A 34 2.73 -7.34 -9.16
C THR A 34 3.39 -8.58 -8.56
N ILE A 35 4.66 -8.79 -8.84
CA ILE A 35 5.47 -9.93 -8.38
C ILE A 35 6.48 -9.49 -7.32
N GLU A 36 7.16 -8.38 -7.57
CA GLU A 36 8.13 -7.78 -6.65
C GLU A 36 7.60 -6.46 -6.08
N PRO A 37 8.04 -6.05 -4.87
CA PRO A 37 7.68 -4.73 -4.34
C PRO A 37 8.10 -3.62 -5.29
N GLY A 38 7.16 -2.75 -5.61
CA GLY A 38 7.40 -1.54 -6.39
C GLY A 38 7.57 -0.33 -5.47
N PHE A 39 8.27 0.67 -5.93
CA PHE A 39 8.55 1.88 -5.15
C PHE A 39 8.16 3.12 -5.94
N ALA A 40 7.43 4.01 -5.29
CA ALA A 40 7.06 5.30 -5.83
C ALA A 40 7.25 6.39 -4.76
N ARG A 41 7.30 7.66 -5.19
CA ARG A 41 7.39 8.79 -4.29
C ARG A 41 6.17 9.70 -4.46
N LEU A 42 5.60 10.08 -3.35
CA LEU A 42 4.51 11.05 -3.25
C LEU A 42 5.07 12.34 -2.67
N ASP A 43 4.94 13.44 -3.42
CA ASP A 43 5.43 14.75 -3.03
C ASP A 43 4.24 15.70 -2.81
N TRP A 44 4.35 16.59 -1.80
CA TRP A 44 3.39 17.68 -1.56
C TRP A 44 4.04 19.04 -1.79
N PRO A 45 3.24 20.09 -2.06
CA PRO A 45 3.77 21.43 -2.41
C PRO A 45 4.62 22.09 -1.32
N ASP A 46 4.44 21.71 -0.07
CA ASP A 46 5.21 22.21 1.09
C ASP A 46 6.58 21.54 1.25
N GLY A 47 6.91 20.60 0.37
CA GLY A 47 8.17 19.82 0.42
C GLY A 47 8.05 18.53 1.23
N THR A 48 6.92 18.24 1.85
CA THR A 48 6.66 16.95 2.49
C THR A 48 6.74 15.82 1.45
N GLN A 49 7.37 14.72 1.81
CA GLN A 49 7.57 13.56 0.94
C GLN A 49 7.23 12.26 1.67
N ALA A 50 6.67 11.31 0.94
CA ALA A 50 6.46 9.94 1.42
C ALA A 50 6.89 8.93 0.36
N GLY A 51 7.63 7.90 0.79
CA GLY A 51 7.88 6.72 -0.01
C GLY A 51 6.66 5.81 0.00
N ILE A 52 6.22 5.35 -1.17
CA ILE A 52 5.16 4.35 -1.28
C ILE A 52 5.80 3.02 -1.68
N VAL A 53 5.52 1.98 -0.90
CA VAL A 53 5.86 0.60 -1.23
C VAL A 53 4.60 -0.08 -1.75
N ASP A 54 4.61 -0.46 -3.01
CA ASP A 54 3.52 -1.21 -3.64
C ASP A 54 3.83 -2.71 -3.55
N VAL A 55 3.06 -3.43 -2.73
CA VAL A 55 3.34 -4.84 -2.47
C VAL A 55 2.48 -5.76 -3.32
N PRO A 56 3.02 -6.96 -3.71
CA PRO A 56 2.23 -7.97 -4.41
C PRO A 56 1.01 -8.41 -3.59
N GLY A 57 -0.12 -8.62 -4.28
CA GLY A 57 -1.37 -9.06 -3.65
C GLY A 57 -1.56 -10.57 -3.61
N HIS A 58 -0.86 -11.33 -4.44
CA HIS A 58 -1.08 -12.75 -4.61
C HIS A 58 -0.35 -13.60 -3.55
N GLU A 59 -1.02 -14.61 -2.97
CA GLU A 59 -0.49 -15.51 -1.92
C GLU A 59 0.89 -16.10 -2.24
N LYS A 60 1.15 -16.46 -3.51
CA LYS A 60 2.44 -16.98 -3.95
C LYS A 60 3.61 -16.03 -3.72
N PHE A 61 3.34 -14.74 -3.57
CA PHE A 61 4.34 -13.69 -3.41
C PHE A 61 4.38 -13.10 -1.99
N ILE A 62 3.80 -13.77 -1.00
CA ILE A 62 3.83 -13.33 0.41
C ILE A 62 5.25 -13.06 0.90
N LYS A 63 6.24 -13.86 0.48
CA LYS A 63 7.65 -13.61 0.84
C LYS A 63 8.16 -12.28 0.28
N ASN A 64 7.77 -11.94 -0.95
CA ASN A 64 8.13 -10.66 -1.56
C ASN A 64 7.37 -9.51 -0.90
N MET A 65 6.09 -9.73 -0.55
CA MET A 65 5.29 -8.78 0.24
C MET A 65 5.96 -8.49 1.59
N LEU A 66 6.40 -9.53 2.33
CA LEU A 66 7.08 -9.38 3.61
C LEU A 66 8.39 -8.60 3.49
N ALA A 67 9.16 -8.82 2.41
CA ALA A 67 10.38 -8.08 2.16
C ALA A 67 10.12 -6.58 2.01
N GLY A 68 9.05 -6.18 1.29
CA GLY A 68 8.64 -4.78 1.16
C GLY A 68 7.97 -4.22 2.42
N ALA A 69 7.23 -5.05 3.16
CA ALA A 69 6.41 -4.59 4.29
C ALA A 69 7.24 -4.23 5.53
N GLY A 70 8.47 -4.73 5.67
CA GLY A 70 9.33 -4.46 6.83
C GLY A 70 9.70 -2.99 7.05
N GLY A 71 9.55 -2.15 6.03
CA GLY A 71 9.79 -0.70 6.10
C GLY A 71 8.53 0.17 6.13
N ILE A 72 7.35 -0.44 6.20
CA ILE A 72 6.07 0.30 6.16
C ILE A 72 5.77 0.92 7.52
N ASP A 73 5.62 2.24 7.56
CA ASP A 73 5.19 2.99 8.74
C ASP A 73 3.66 3.18 8.77
N LEU A 74 3.06 3.41 7.59
CA LEU A 74 1.64 3.65 7.38
C LEU A 74 1.10 2.73 6.29
N ALA A 75 -0.08 2.15 6.50
CA ALA A 75 -0.71 1.23 5.55
C ALA A 75 -1.88 1.88 4.79
N MET A 76 -1.97 1.62 3.49
CA MET A 76 -3.18 1.76 2.69
C MET A 76 -3.76 0.36 2.47
N LEU A 77 -4.82 0.00 3.20
CA LEU A 77 -5.56 -1.24 2.97
C LEU A 77 -6.52 -1.03 1.80
N VAL A 78 -6.24 -1.69 0.69
CA VAL A 78 -6.95 -1.48 -0.58
C VAL A 78 -7.97 -2.61 -0.80
N ILE A 79 -9.23 -2.24 -0.97
CA ILE A 79 -10.36 -3.13 -1.21
C ILE A 79 -11.06 -2.65 -2.49
N ALA A 80 -11.28 -3.53 -3.45
CA ALA A 80 -12.06 -3.19 -4.64
C ALA A 80 -13.56 -3.17 -4.29
N ALA A 81 -14.25 -2.09 -4.62
CA ALA A 81 -15.66 -1.92 -4.28
C ALA A 81 -16.57 -2.95 -4.97
N ASP A 82 -16.19 -3.41 -6.16
CA ASP A 82 -16.94 -4.42 -6.93
C ASP A 82 -16.84 -5.84 -6.34
N GLU A 83 -15.79 -6.12 -5.54
CA GLU A 83 -15.51 -7.45 -4.97
C GLU A 83 -15.71 -7.51 -3.45
N GLY A 84 -15.50 -6.39 -2.74
CA GLY A 84 -15.54 -6.33 -1.28
C GLY A 84 -14.31 -6.93 -0.60
N VAL A 85 -14.47 -7.34 0.66
CA VAL A 85 -13.38 -7.94 1.44
C VAL A 85 -13.08 -9.35 0.95
N MET A 86 -11.84 -9.60 0.59
CA MET A 86 -11.35 -10.87 0.05
C MET A 86 -10.29 -11.50 0.99
N PRO A 87 -10.03 -12.83 0.92
CA PRO A 87 -9.17 -13.52 1.87
C PRO A 87 -7.78 -12.89 2.04
N GLN A 88 -7.11 -12.50 0.94
CA GLN A 88 -5.78 -11.87 1.01
C GLN A 88 -5.82 -10.47 1.64
N THR A 89 -6.98 -9.80 1.65
CA THR A 89 -7.14 -8.54 2.37
C THR A 89 -7.00 -8.76 3.88
N VAL A 90 -7.60 -9.82 4.40
CA VAL A 90 -7.50 -10.25 5.81
C VAL A 90 -6.06 -10.63 6.13
N GLU A 91 -5.47 -11.53 5.33
CA GLU A 91 -4.09 -11.99 5.50
C GLU A 91 -3.09 -10.84 5.54
N HIS A 92 -3.24 -9.86 4.64
CA HIS A 92 -2.35 -8.69 4.61
C HIS A 92 -2.51 -7.79 5.82
N LEU A 93 -3.74 -7.61 6.32
CA LEU A 93 -4.01 -6.84 7.54
C LEU A 93 -3.37 -7.51 8.75
N ASP A 94 -3.48 -8.84 8.87
CA ASP A 94 -2.85 -9.63 9.93
C ASP A 94 -1.32 -9.51 9.88
N ILE A 95 -0.72 -9.63 8.69
CA ILE A 95 0.73 -9.46 8.49
C ILE A 95 1.18 -8.07 8.93
N LEU A 96 0.50 -7.01 8.50
CA LEU A 96 0.85 -5.64 8.90
C LEU A 96 0.74 -5.41 10.41
N SER A 97 -0.29 -6.00 11.04
CA SER A 97 -0.46 -5.98 12.50
C SER A 97 0.70 -6.67 13.21
N LEU A 98 1.11 -7.85 12.73
CA LEU A 98 2.26 -8.59 13.26
C LEU A 98 3.60 -7.86 13.06
N LEU A 99 3.75 -7.12 11.98
CA LEU A 99 4.91 -6.27 11.70
C LEU A 99 4.93 -4.99 12.53
N GLY A 100 3.86 -4.72 13.28
CA GLY A 100 3.76 -3.57 14.18
C GLY A 100 3.47 -2.25 13.48
N VAL A 101 2.84 -2.26 12.31
CA VAL A 101 2.34 -1.04 11.66
C VAL A 101 1.28 -0.41 12.55
N GLN A 102 1.39 0.89 12.79
CA GLN A 102 0.62 1.58 13.84
C GLN A 102 -0.44 2.53 13.29
N GLY A 103 -0.50 2.73 11.98
CA GLY A 103 -1.46 3.67 11.39
C GLY A 103 -1.70 3.42 9.92
N GLY A 104 -2.73 4.07 9.40
CA GLY A 104 -3.08 3.94 7.99
C GLY A 104 -4.51 4.37 7.70
N LEU A 105 -5.01 3.94 6.56
CA LEU A 105 -6.39 4.16 6.13
C LEU A 105 -6.86 3.03 5.21
N VAL A 106 -8.17 2.97 4.97
CA VAL A 106 -8.77 2.04 4.02
C VAL A 106 -9.16 2.78 2.75
N VAL A 107 -8.88 2.17 1.60
CA VAL A 107 -9.24 2.71 0.28
C VAL A 107 -10.14 1.72 -0.44
N LEU A 108 -11.37 2.15 -0.74
CA LEU A 108 -12.29 1.42 -1.61
C LEU A 108 -12.06 1.86 -3.05
N THR A 109 -11.37 1.04 -3.84
CA THR A 109 -11.09 1.31 -5.25
C THR A 109 -12.23 0.89 -6.16
N LYS A 110 -12.16 1.26 -7.45
CA LYS A 110 -13.17 0.92 -8.46
C LYS A 110 -14.58 1.40 -8.06
N ALA A 111 -14.68 2.51 -7.34
CA ALA A 111 -15.95 3.02 -6.85
C ALA A 111 -16.93 3.38 -7.98
N GLU A 112 -16.41 3.64 -9.18
CA GLU A 112 -17.21 3.92 -10.39
C GLU A 112 -17.97 2.70 -10.95
N LEU A 113 -17.65 1.49 -10.48
CA LEU A 113 -18.27 0.25 -10.96
C LEU A 113 -19.50 -0.18 -10.17
N VAL A 114 -19.80 0.50 -9.06
CA VAL A 114 -20.86 0.13 -8.13
C VAL A 114 -21.79 1.30 -7.84
N ASP A 115 -23.01 0.99 -7.38
CA ASP A 115 -23.93 2.01 -6.87
C ASP A 115 -23.66 2.35 -5.39
N ASP A 116 -24.32 3.38 -4.88
CA ASP A 116 -24.12 3.88 -3.53
C ASP A 116 -24.52 2.85 -2.46
N ASP A 117 -25.56 2.04 -2.70
CA ASP A 117 -26.03 1.02 -1.74
C ASP A 117 -24.99 -0.10 -1.60
N TRP A 118 -24.43 -0.55 -2.72
CA TRP A 118 -23.36 -1.54 -2.72
C TRP A 118 -22.07 -1.00 -2.11
N LEU A 119 -21.70 0.24 -2.43
CA LEU A 119 -20.54 0.90 -1.86
C LEU A 119 -20.66 1.00 -0.33
N GLU A 120 -21.85 1.33 0.18
CA GLU A 120 -22.09 1.37 1.63
C GLU A 120 -22.05 -0.02 2.27
N PHE A 121 -22.47 -1.06 1.57
CA PHE A 121 -22.32 -2.44 2.01
C PHE A 121 -20.84 -2.83 2.15
N VAL A 122 -20.01 -2.53 1.14
CA VAL A 122 -18.56 -2.81 1.19
C VAL A 122 -17.87 -1.97 2.28
N ARG A 123 -18.32 -0.73 2.49
CA ARG A 123 -17.83 0.12 3.58
C ARG A 123 -18.07 -0.53 4.95
N ARG A 124 -19.24 -1.12 5.16
CA ARG A 124 -19.54 -1.85 6.40
C ARG A 124 -18.66 -3.09 6.57
N GLN A 125 -18.43 -3.86 5.52
CA GLN A 125 -17.47 -4.98 5.57
C GLN A 125 -16.06 -4.51 5.96
N ALA A 126 -15.62 -3.38 5.43
CA ALA A 126 -14.31 -2.81 5.77
C ALA A 126 -14.25 -2.35 7.24
N LEU A 127 -15.33 -1.76 7.77
CA LEU A 127 -15.43 -1.39 9.19
C LEU A 127 -15.36 -2.63 10.10
N GLU A 128 -16.12 -3.68 9.79
CA GLU A 128 -16.09 -4.94 10.53
C GLU A 128 -14.70 -5.60 10.49
N LEU A 129 -14.05 -5.59 9.33
CA LEU A 129 -12.70 -6.13 9.18
C LEU A 129 -11.66 -5.39 10.03
N THR A 130 -11.78 -4.08 10.15
CA THR A 130 -10.80 -3.25 10.85
C THR A 130 -11.03 -3.13 12.35
N GLU A 131 -12.17 -3.60 12.88
CA GLU A 131 -12.49 -3.62 14.30
C GLU A 131 -11.42 -4.40 15.10
N GLY A 132 -10.91 -3.81 16.18
CA GLY A 132 -9.84 -4.38 17.00
C GLY A 132 -8.45 -4.37 16.37
N THR A 133 -8.27 -3.75 15.21
CA THR A 133 -6.96 -3.62 14.53
C THR A 133 -6.40 -2.20 14.63
N PHE A 134 -5.17 -1.98 14.15
CA PHE A 134 -4.56 -0.64 14.07
C PHE A 134 -5.26 0.30 13.07
N LEU A 135 -6.20 -0.20 12.26
CA LEU A 135 -7.03 0.58 11.34
C LEU A 135 -8.44 0.88 11.89
N GLU A 136 -8.76 0.49 13.13
CA GLU A 136 -10.05 0.81 13.73
C GLU A 136 -10.27 2.33 13.81
N GLY A 137 -11.43 2.78 13.33
CA GLY A 137 -11.80 4.20 13.33
C GLY A 137 -11.02 5.08 12.34
N THR A 138 -10.16 4.50 11.50
CA THR A 138 -9.45 5.26 10.48
C THR A 138 -10.34 5.61 9.28
N PRO A 139 -9.99 6.63 8.47
CA PRO A 139 -10.77 6.99 7.28
C PRO A 139 -10.93 5.83 6.30
N ILE A 140 -12.15 5.66 5.78
CA ILE A 140 -12.46 4.77 4.66
C ILE A 140 -12.86 5.63 3.47
N LEU A 141 -12.02 5.70 2.45
CA LEU A 141 -12.19 6.60 1.30
C LEU A 141 -12.51 5.81 0.04
N ALA A 142 -13.58 6.19 -0.66
CA ALA A 142 -13.94 5.62 -1.94
C ALA A 142 -13.27 6.41 -3.07
N VAL A 143 -12.60 5.70 -4.00
CA VAL A 143 -11.85 6.32 -5.08
C VAL A 143 -12.04 5.57 -6.40
N SER A 144 -11.89 6.30 -7.48
CA SER A 144 -11.70 5.76 -8.82
C SER A 144 -10.38 6.25 -9.39
N ALA A 145 -9.42 5.36 -9.57
CA ALA A 145 -8.15 5.70 -10.22
C ALA A 145 -8.32 5.98 -11.73
N VAL A 146 -9.44 5.54 -12.33
CA VAL A 146 -9.74 5.74 -13.76
C VAL A 146 -10.35 7.13 -13.99
N THR A 147 -11.30 7.55 -13.16
CA THR A 147 -11.98 8.85 -13.29
C THR A 147 -11.28 9.97 -12.53
N GLY A 148 -10.41 9.63 -11.57
CA GLY A 148 -9.77 10.56 -10.65
C GLY A 148 -10.64 10.95 -9.44
N GLN A 149 -11.86 10.43 -9.34
CA GLN A 149 -12.76 10.69 -8.22
C GLN A 149 -12.13 10.21 -6.89
N GLY A 150 -12.19 11.04 -5.85
CA GLY A 150 -11.67 10.73 -4.52
C GLY A 150 -10.14 10.72 -4.38
N ILE A 151 -9.39 10.87 -5.48
CA ILE A 151 -7.91 10.90 -5.44
C ILE A 151 -7.38 12.15 -4.71
N PRO A 152 -7.92 13.36 -4.91
CA PRO A 152 -7.52 14.52 -4.13
C PRO A 152 -7.75 14.34 -2.62
N GLU A 153 -8.92 13.84 -2.23
CA GLU A 153 -9.30 13.60 -0.84
C GLU A 153 -8.40 12.54 -0.18
N LEU A 154 -8.08 11.47 -0.93
CA LEU A 154 -7.12 10.46 -0.48
C LEU A 154 -5.73 11.07 -0.27
N ARG A 155 -5.28 11.92 -1.19
CA ARG A 155 -4.00 12.61 -1.09
C ARG A 155 -3.91 13.51 0.14
N ASP A 156 -5.01 14.22 0.46
CA ASP A 156 -5.12 15.05 1.66
C ASP A 156 -5.15 14.22 2.95
N ALA A 157 -5.84 13.07 2.95
CA ALA A 157 -5.86 12.16 4.09
C ALA A 157 -4.47 11.55 4.33
N LEU A 158 -3.77 11.14 3.28
CA LEU A 158 -2.38 10.65 3.36
C LEU A 158 -1.43 11.74 3.90
N TYR A 159 -1.61 13.00 3.47
CA TYR A 159 -0.82 14.11 3.99
C TYR A 159 -0.95 14.24 5.51
N ARG A 160 -2.19 14.23 6.03
CA ARG A 160 -2.44 14.32 7.47
C ARG A 160 -1.79 13.16 8.23
N LEU A 161 -1.95 11.93 7.73
CA LEU A 161 -1.33 10.75 8.33
C LEU A 161 0.21 10.85 8.36
N VAL A 162 0.83 11.35 7.29
CA VAL A 162 2.29 11.54 7.22
C VAL A 162 2.74 12.60 8.22
N GLN A 163 1.97 13.70 8.38
CA GLN A 163 2.29 14.75 9.36
C GLN A 163 2.15 14.26 10.82
N GLU A 164 1.21 13.35 11.08
CA GLU A 164 0.98 12.76 12.40
C GLU A 164 1.96 11.62 12.72
N ALA A 165 2.54 11.00 11.68
CA ALA A 165 3.51 9.94 11.85
C ALA A 165 4.75 10.43 12.61
N ARG A 166 5.17 9.68 13.63
CA ARG A 166 6.39 10.01 14.35
C ARG A 166 7.60 9.80 13.45
N GLU A 167 8.41 10.84 13.28
CA GLU A 167 9.69 10.69 12.61
C GLU A 167 10.56 9.66 13.36
N LYS A 168 11.10 8.70 12.62
CA LYS A 168 12.10 7.77 13.20
C LYS A 168 13.34 8.57 13.60
N SER A 169 13.85 8.35 14.80
CA SER A 169 15.02 9.07 15.30
C SER A 169 16.23 8.82 14.40
N ALA A 170 16.76 9.88 13.81
CA ALA A 170 18.01 9.82 13.05
C ALA A 170 19.24 9.45 13.92
N LEU A 171 19.10 9.49 15.26
CA LEU A 171 20.14 9.10 16.23
C LEU A 171 20.07 7.63 16.63
N ALA A 172 19.04 6.89 16.17
CA ALA A 172 18.96 5.46 16.42
C ALA A 172 20.06 4.70 15.66
N PRO A 173 20.53 3.53 16.16
CA PRO A 173 21.45 2.70 15.40
C PRO A 173 20.93 2.39 14.00
N PHE A 174 21.79 2.55 13.00
CA PHE A 174 21.44 2.20 11.63
C PHE A 174 21.05 0.72 11.55
N ARG A 175 19.88 0.45 10.98
CA ARG A 175 19.37 -0.90 10.70
C ARG A 175 18.78 -0.91 9.30
N LEU A 176 19.25 -1.82 8.46
CA LEU A 176 18.78 -2.03 7.10
C LEU A 176 18.28 -3.47 6.98
N PRO A 177 16.95 -3.73 7.02
CA PRO A 177 16.41 -5.00 6.57
C PRO A 177 16.80 -5.23 5.10
N ILE A 178 17.47 -6.37 4.83
CA ILE A 178 18.01 -6.64 3.49
C ILE A 178 16.97 -7.37 2.65
N ASP A 179 16.56 -6.75 1.54
CA ASP A 179 15.65 -7.34 0.55
C ASP A 179 16.41 -8.14 -0.51
N ARG A 180 17.58 -7.62 -0.94
CA ARG A 180 18.40 -8.24 -1.98
C ARG A 180 19.88 -8.15 -1.69
N VAL A 181 20.59 -9.18 -2.12
CA VAL A 181 22.06 -9.24 -2.08
C VAL A 181 22.56 -9.63 -3.47
N PHE A 182 23.50 -8.85 -4.02
CA PHE A 182 24.14 -9.16 -5.31
C PHE A 182 25.56 -8.64 -5.32
N SER A 183 26.37 -9.19 -6.23
CA SER A 183 27.75 -8.75 -6.40
C SER A 183 27.87 -7.84 -7.60
N VAL A 184 28.66 -6.76 -7.46
CA VAL A 184 29.01 -5.85 -8.54
C VAL A 184 30.52 -5.85 -8.71
N ASP A 185 30.98 -6.10 -9.92
CA ASP A 185 32.39 -6.13 -10.26
C ASP A 185 33.07 -4.80 -9.86
N GLY A 186 34.16 -4.89 -9.11
CA GLY A 186 34.91 -3.75 -8.60
C GLY A 186 34.36 -3.11 -7.32
N PHE A 187 33.13 -3.41 -6.91
CA PHE A 187 32.49 -2.89 -5.70
C PHE A 187 32.25 -3.96 -4.62
N GLY A 188 32.25 -5.23 -4.99
CA GLY A 188 32.01 -6.34 -4.07
C GLY A 188 30.52 -6.61 -3.85
N THR A 189 30.18 -7.04 -2.63
CA THR A 189 28.80 -7.36 -2.26
C THR A 189 28.00 -6.09 -2.00
N VAL A 190 26.91 -5.93 -2.72
CA VAL A 190 25.94 -4.85 -2.57
C VAL A 190 24.65 -5.42 -1.97
N VAL A 191 24.05 -4.70 -1.04
CA VAL A 191 22.77 -5.02 -0.44
C VAL A 191 21.78 -3.89 -0.70
N THR A 192 20.52 -4.22 -0.89
CA THR A 192 19.41 -3.25 -0.89
C THR A 192 18.40 -3.66 0.17
N GLY A 193 17.70 -2.67 0.71
CA GLY A 193 16.69 -2.87 1.74
C GLY A 193 15.96 -1.59 2.09
N THR A 194 14.96 -1.69 2.96
CA THR A 194 14.12 -0.57 3.44
C THR A 194 14.16 -0.45 4.94
#